data_922810a1cfcc48306d9e1b6b79c38efb
#
_entry.id   922810a1cfcc48306d9e1b6b79c38efb
#
_cell.length_a   1.000
_cell.length_b   1.000
_cell.length_c   1.000
_cell.angle_alpha   90.00
_cell.angle_beta   90.00
_cell.angle_gamma   90.00
#
_symmetry.space_group_name_H-M   'P 1'
#
loop_
_entity.id
_entity.type
_entity.pdbx_description
1 polymer ?
#
loop_
_entity_poly.entity_id
_entity_poly.type
_entity_poly.pdbx_seq_one_letter_code
_entity_poly.pdbx_strand_id
1 'polypeptide(L)' 'PDEEPLRAKIQVLEERLNNKKEMLLEKELVLEEVSNLSEKLRKQALDGRKTTLEIAEKINEFKARTTDLS' A
#
# COMPACT_ATOMS: atom_id res chain seq x y z
N PRO A 1 2.63 -33.94 -41.16
CA PRO A 1 1.75 -34.49 -40.12
C PRO A 1 2.38 -34.49 -38.75
N ASP A 2 3.70 -34.67 -38.65
CA ASP A 2 4.39 -34.71 -37.36
C ASP A 2 4.59 -33.30 -36.74
N GLU A 3 4.48 -32.26 -37.55
CA GLU A 3 4.65 -30.87 -37.09
C GLU A 3 3.40 -30.31 -36.43
N GLU A 4 2.20 -30.72 -36.81
CA GLU A 4 0.96 -30.22 -36.27
C GLU A 4 0.75 -30.47 -34.77
N PRO A 5 0.99 -31.73 -34.28
CA PRO A 5 0.88 -31.95 -32.83
C PRO A 5 1.89 -31.15 -32.02
N LEU A 6 3.09 -30.94 -32.58
CA LEU A 6 4.13 -30.17 -31.95
C LEU A 6 3.74 -28.67 -31.88
N ARG A 7 3.21 -28.15 -32.97
CA ARG A 7 2.71 -26.75 -33.03
C ARG A 7 1.57 -26.54 -32.05
N ALA A 8 0.65 -27.50 -31.94
CA ALA A 8 -0.43 -27.44 -31.00
C ALA A 8 0.07 -27.37 -29.54
N LYS A 9 1.09 -28.18 -29.21
CA LYS A 9 1.72 -28.14 -27.89
C LYS A 9 2.39 -26.81 -27.62
N ILE A 10 3.11 -26.27 -28.58
CA ILE A 10 3.78 -24.99 -28.47
C ILE A 10 2.75 -23.88 -28.22
N GLN A 11 1.65 -23.89 -28.98
CA GLN A 11 0.58 -22.93 -28.83
C GLN A 11 -0.04 -22.97 -27.42
N VAL A 12 -0.32 -24.18 -26.91
CA VAL A 12 -0.87 -24.36 -25.57
C VAL A 12 0.12 -23.85 -24.52
N LEU A 13 1.41 -24.12 -24.68
CA LEU A 13 2.44 -23.64 -23.75
C LEU A 13 2.58 -22.14 -23.78
N GLU A 14 2.50 -21.53 -24.96
CA GLU A 14 2.52 -20.07 -25.10
C GLU A 14 1.32 -19.41 -24.42
N GLU A 15 0.13 -19.97 -24.58
CA GLU A 15 -1.08 -19.49 -23.91
C GLU A 15 -0.96 -19.57 -22.38
N ARG A 16 -0.46 -20.70 -21.88
CA ARG A 16 -0.21 -20.87 -20.45
C ARG A 16 0.81 -19.87 -19.91
N LEU A 17 1.87 -19.65 -20.67
CA LEU A 17 2.90 -18.69 -20.30
C LEU A 17 2.33 -17.27 -20.25
N ASN A 18 1.53 -16.88 -21.24
CA ASN A 18 0.90 -15.57 -21.29
C ASN A 18 -0.08 -15.38 -20.13
N ASN A 19 -0.88 -16.42 -19.81
CA ASN A 19 -1.80 -16.36 -18.67
C ASN A 19 -1.05 -16.19 -17.36
N LYS A 20 0.07 -16.89 -17.17
CA LYS A 20 0.90 -16.74 -15.97
C LYS A 20 1.53 -15.37 -15.88
N LYS A 21 1.97 -14.80 -16.99
CA LYS A 21 2.51 -13.43 -17.03
C LYS A 21 1.44 -12.41 -16.63
N GLU A 22 0.22 -12.56 -17.13
CA GLU A 22 -0.90 -11.68 -16.75
C GLU A 22 -1.21 -11.79 -15.26
N MET A 23 -1.24 -13.00 -14.71
CA MET A 23 -1.46 -13.22 -13.28
C MET A 23 -0.37 -12.59 -12.42
N LEU A 24 0.88 -12.66 -12.86
CA LEU A 24 1.99 -12.02 -12.17
C LEU A 24 1.85 -10.52 -12.18
N LEU A 25 1.49 -9.92 -13.32
CA LEU A 25 1.26 -8.48 -13.42
C LEU A 25 0.13 -8.03 -12.51
N GLU A 26 -0.98 -8.77 -12.45
CA GLU A 26 -2.08 -8.48 -11.54
C GLU A 26 -1.63 -8.50 -10.08
N LYS A 27 -0.84 -9.51 -9.70
CA LYS A 27 -0.31 -9.61 -8.34
C LYS A 27 0.65 -8.48 -8.01
N GLU A 28 1.50 -8.08 -8.94
CA GLU A 28 2.40 -6.96 -8.78
C GLU A 28 1.63 -5.65 -8.57
N LEU A 29 0.57 -5.44 -9.34
CA LEU A 29 -0.30 -4.26 -9.19
C LEU A 29 -0.97 -4.23 -7.82
N VAL A 30 -1.49 -5.38 -7.36
CA VAL A 30 -2.11 -5.47 -6.03
C VAL A 30 -1.08 -5.19 -4.94
N LEU A 31 0.12 -5.73 -5.04
CA LEU A 31 1.19 -5.47 -4.08
C LEU A 31 1.58 -3.99 -4.05
N GLU A 32 1.64 -3.34 -5.19
CA GLU A 32 1.91 -1.91 -5.28
C GLU A 32 0.79 -1.09 -4.63
N GLU A 33 -0.46 -1.42 -4.88
CA GLU A 33 -1.61 -0.77 -4.25
C GLU A 33 -1.59 -0.93 -2.73
N VAL A 34 -1.31 -2.14 -2.24
CA VAL A 34 -1.22 -2.41 -0.80
C VAL A 34 -0.06 -1.63 -0.19
N SER A 35 1.08 -1.58 -0.85
CA SER A 35 2.24 -0.82 -0.39
C SER A 35 1.94 0.67 -0.30
N ASN A 36 1.31 1.23 -1.33
CA ASN A 36 0.92 2.64 -1.36
C ASN A 36 -0.10 2.98 -0.27
N LEU A 37 -1.08 2.10 -0.06
CA LEU A 37 -2.08 2.28 1.00
C LEU A 37 -1.43 2.19 2.38
N SER A 38 -0.53 1.26 2.60
CA SER A 38 0.20 1.12 3.86
C SER A 38 1.01 2.38 4.18
N GLU A 39 1.69 2.93 3.18
CA GLU A 39 2.46 4.16 3.34
C GLU A 39 1.56 5.35 3.66
N LYS A 40 0.43 5.46 2.98
CA LYS A 40 -0.56 6.51 3.24
C LYS A 40 -1.10 6.43 4.67
N LEU A 41 -1.46 5.23 5.12
CA LEU A 41 -1.94 5.02 6.49
C LEU A 41 -0.87 5.35 7.53
N ARG A 42 0.39 5.03 7.25
CA ARG A 42 1.51 5.38 8.12
C ARG A 42 1.65 6.89 8.25
N LYS A 43 1.59 7.61 7.15
CA LYS A 43 1.64 9.08 7.15
C LYS A 43 0.49 9.68 7.93
N GLN A 44 -0.72 9.19 7.74
CA GLN A 44 -1.89 9.65 8.47
C GLN A 44 -1.76 9.41 9.97
N ALA A 45 -1.21 8.26 10.37
CA ALA A 45 -0.97 7.95 11.77
C ALA A 45 0.08 8.88 12.40
N LEU A 46 1.16 9.18 11.67
CA LEU A 46 2.19 10.12 12.12
C LEU A 46 1.64 11.53 12.26
N ASP A 47 0.86 11.99 11.29
CA ASP A 47 0.22 13.31 11.32
C ASP A 47 -0.77 13.41 12.49
N GLY A 48 -1.54 12.34 12.74
CA GLY A 48 -2.44 12.26 13.88
C GLY A 48 -1.71 12.37 15.23
N ARG A 49 -0.58 11.70 15.38
CA ARG A 49 0.25 11.80 16.59
C ARG A 49 0.80 13.22 16.79
N LYS A 50 1.28 13.83 15.71
CA LYS A 50 1.78 15.21 15.75
C LYS A 50 0.68 16.17 16.20
N THR A 51 -0.50 16.05 15.62
CA THR A 51 -1.66 16.88 15.99
C THR A 51 -2.05 16.67 17.46
N THR A 52 -2.04 15.43 17.93
CA THR A 52 -2.33 15.10 19.33
C THR A 52 -1.33 15.74 20.27
N LEU A 53 -0.04 15.71 19.94
CA LEU A 53 1.01 16.35 20.74
C LEU A 53 0.86 17.87 20.76
N GLU A 54 0.54 18.49 19.64
CA GLU A 54 0.31 19.93 19.55
C GLU A 54 -0.86 20.37 20.44
N ILE A 55 -1.94 19.59 20.44
CA ILE A 55 -3.10 19.84 21.30
C ILE A 55 -2.73 19.70 22.77
N ALA A 56 -1.97 18.65 23.12
CA ALA A 56 -1.50 18.42 24.49
C ALA A 56 -0.63 19.57 24.99
N GLU A 57 0.27 20.09 24.14
CA GLU A 57 1.10 21.26 24.47
C GLU A 57 0.24 22.50 24.74
N LYS A 58 -0.76 22.75 23.90
CA LYS A 58 -1.68 23.88 24.09
C LYS A 58 -2.48 23.77 25.39
N ILE A 59 -2.94 22.58 25.71
CA ILE A 59 -3.63 22.31 26.97
C ILE A 59 -2.71 22.60 28.16
N ASN A 60 -1.46 22.15 28.10
CA ASN A 60 -0.48 22.38 29.15
C ASN A 60 -0.16 23.89 29.33
N GLU A 61 0.01 24.59 28.22
CA GLU A 61 0.20 26.06 28.25
C GLU A 61 -0.98 26.77 28.89
N PHE A 62 -2.19 26.40 28.55
CA PHE A 62 -3.42 26.95 29.12
C PHE A 62 -3.49 26.70 30.63
N LYS A 63 -3.19 25.49 31.07
CA LYS A 63 -3.15 25.13 32.49
C LYS A 63 -2.13 25.95 33.27
N ALA A 64 -0.94 26.14 32.69
CA ALA A 64 0.10 26.95 33.32
C ALA A 64 -0.33 28.39 33.50
N ARG A 65 -0.97 28.99 32.49
CA ARG A 65 -1.51 30.36 32.58
C ARG A 65 -2.61 30.48 33.63
N THR A 66 -3.50 29.49 33.69
CA THR A 66 -4.58 29.45 34.66
C THR A 66 -4.05 29.34 36.09
N THR A 67 -3.02 28.55 36.30
CA THR A 67 -2.35 28.39 37.59
C THR A 67 -1.67 29.69 38.02
N ASP A 68 -1.01 30.41 37.11
CA ASP A 68 -0.35 31.69 37.40
C ASP A 68 -1.35 32.79 37.75
N LEU A 69 -2.55 32.74 37.19
CA LEU A 69 -3.61 33.71 37.45
C LEU A 69 -4.36 33.47 38.76
N SER A 70 -4.30 32.28 39.26
CA SER A 70 -4.97 31.91 40.50
C SER A 70 -4.06 32.10 41.71
#